data_940a5e7a467c56da97a9839f9e2a68e9
#
_entry.id   940a5e7a467c56da97a9839f9e2a68e9
#
_cell.length_a   1.000
_cell.length_b   1.000
_cell.length_c   1.000
_cell.angle_alpha   90.00
_cell.angle_beta   90.00
_cell.angle_gamma   90.00
#
_symmetry.space_group_name_H-M   'P 1'
#
loop_
_entity.id
_entity.type
_entity.pdbx_description
1 polymer ?
#
loop_
_entity_poly.entity_id
_entity_poly.type
_entity_poly.pdbx_seq_one_letter_code
_entity_poly.pdbx_strand_id
1 'polypeptide(L)'
;EIVSCYEQLIQQSHPRNEKINILELGAGQVGASVKMWKEYYYNANVYSFDPFFLPDQEVTPDELRSFNITPIQGNQLSREDLFNAGTQIIKETGKGIDFVIDDAAHMPDAIQISIGTLFPLMNANGVYFVEDLNTALRRNMDIEAVNENLITIDPHQKMSLRHSNDIQFFDAIHHLARKGKWISNILNDSEINYLSNSIVYATIIGKQVEFKNALIRRTNDQAHKEEVVIEFDMPYVGVLRKSQLEN
;
A
#
# COMPACT_ATOMS: atom_id res chain seq x y z
N GLU A 1 0.60 17.94 2.39
CA GLU A 1 1.08 17.68 1.01
C GLU A 1 0.50 16.38 0.42
N ILE A 2 0.43 15.26 1.16
CA ILE A 2 -0.15 14.00 0.67
C ILE A 2 -1.63 14.17 0.34
N VAL A 3 -2.41 14.74 1.24
CA VAL A 3 -3.84 15.02 1.04
C VAL A 3 -4.10 15.83 -0.23
N SER A 4 -3.25 16.82 -0.54
CA SER A 4 -3.38 17.60 -1.77
C SER A 4 -3.07 16.80 -3.03
N CYS A 5 -2.19 15.80 -2.96
CA CYS A 5 -1.94 14.87 -4.06
C CYS A 5 -3.13 13.94 -4.30
N TYR A 6 -3.71 13.41 -3.23
CA TYR A 6 -4.96 12.64 -3.32
C TYR A 6 -6.07 13.48 -3.95
N GLU A 7 -6.29 14.72 -3.47
CA GLU A 7 -7.30 15.59 -4.03
C GLU A 7 -7.13 15.82 -5.53
N GLN A 8 -5.92 16.12 -6.00
CA GLN A 8 -5.68 16.36 -7.42
C GLN A 8 -5.93 15.12 -8.29
N LEU A 9 -5.53 13.94 -7.82
CA LEU A 9 -5.66 12.70 -8.58
C LEU A 9 -7.11 12.19 -8.59
N ILE A 10 -7.81 12.38 -7.50
CA ILE A 10 -9.14 11.83 -7.26
C ILE A 10 -10.24 12.76 -7.77
N GLN A 11 -10.15 14.07 -7.52
CA GLN A 11 -11.17 15.03 -7.97
C GLN A 11 -11.32 15.12 -9.49
N GLN A 12 -10.24 14.82 -10.23
CA GLN A 12 -10.29 14.77 -11.69
C GLN A 12 -11.10 13.59 -12.22
N SER A 13 -11.20 12.50 -11.43
CA SER A 13 -11.87 11.27 -11.84
C SER A 13 -13.22 11.04 -11.15
N HIS A 14 -13.36 11.46 -9.88
CA HIS A 14 -14.54 11.18 -9.06
C HIS A 14 -14.95 12.38 -8.18
N PRO A 15 -16.06 13.07 -8.50
CA PRO A 15 -16.61 14.11 -7.66
C PRO A 15 -16.98 13.60 -6.26
N ARG A 16 -16.86 14.46 -5.23
CA ARG A 16 -17.14 14.11 -3.80
C ARG A 16 -18.53 13.54 -3.53
N ASN A 17 -19.49 13.83 -4.37
CA ASN A 17 -20.87 13.35 -4.25
C ASN A 17 -21.16 12.10 -5.08
N GLU A 18 -20.16 11.58 -5.78
CA GLU A 18 -20.32 10.34 -6.56
C GLU A 18 -20.46 9.13 -5.64
N LYS A 19 -21.27 8.16 -6.09
CA LYS A 19 -21.41 6.88 -5.39
C LYS A 19 -20.34 5.92 -5.88
N ILE A 20 -19.23 5.89 -5.16
CA ILE A 20 -18.05 5.07 -5.44
C ILE A 20 -17.84 4.01 -4.37
N ASN A 21 -17.04 3.00 -4.68
CA ASN A 21 -16.61 1.94 -3.76
C ASN A 21 -15.14 2.17 -3.40
N ILE A 22 -14.87 2.34 -2.12
CA ILE A 22 -13.53 2.54 -1.55
C ILE A 22 -13.20 1.35 -0.68
N LEU A 23 -12.07 0.71 -0.90
CA LEU A 23 -11.51 -0.34 -0.06
C LEU A 23 -10.17 0.11 0.50
N GLU A 24 -10.07 0.22 1.81
CA GLU A 24 -8.81 0.46 2.51
C GLU A 24 -8.33 -0.85 3.15
N LEU A 25 -7.10 -1.22 2.88
CA LEU A 25 -6.37 -2.30 3.51
C LEU A 25 -5.59 -1.72 4.68
N GLY A 26 -5.86 -2.22 5.89
CA GLY A 26 -5.34 -1.64 7.12
C GLY A 26 -6.31 -0.63 7.73
N ALA A 27 -6.80 -0.91 8.93
CA ALA A 27 -7.61 0.04 9.69
C ALA A 27 -6.76 0.95 10.59
N GLY A 28 -5.48 0.62 10.72
CA GLY A 28 -4.59 1.27 11.66
C GLY A 28 -5.05 1.16 13.10
N GLN A 29 -4.50 2.01 13.97
CA GLN A 29 -4.81 1.96 15.40
C GLN A 29 -6.25 2.40 15.71
N VAL A 30 -6.71 3.49 15.11
CA VAL A 30 -8.00 4.15 15.45
C VAL A 30 -8.95 4.30 14.27
N GLY A 31 -8.61 3.80 13.10
CA GLY A 31 -9.44 3.90 11.89
C GLY A 31 -9.57 5.33 11.37
N ALA A 32 -8.56 6.18 11.55
CA ALA A 32 -8.65 7.60 11.22
C ALA A 32 -8.80 7.85 9.72
N SER A 33 -8.00 7.19 8.89
CA SER A 33 -7.99 7.35 7.43
C SER A 33 -9.29 6.85 6.81
N VAL A 34 -9.77 5.66 7.18
CA VAL A 34 -11.02 5.10 6.66
C VAL A 34 -12.23 5.95 7.05
N LYS A 35 -12.25 6.55 8.27
CA LYS A 35 -13.28 7.51 8.69
C LYS A 35 -13.20 8.81 7.88
N MET A 36 -11.99 9.30 7.61
CA MET A 36 -11.75 10.47 6.76
C MET A 36 -12.28 10.23 5.33
N TRP A 37 -12.04 9.07 4.73
CA TRP A 37 -12.61 8.73 3.43
C TRP A 37 -14.13 8.76 3.43
N LYS A 38 -14.77 8.24 4.47
CA LYS A 38 -16.23 8.24 4.62
C LYS A 38 -16.80 9.65 4.78
N GLU A 39 -16.10 10.52 5.48
CA GLU A 39 -16.51 11.92 5.64
C GLU A 39 -16.31 12.70 4.33
N TYR A 40 -15.18 12.51 3.67
CA TYR A 40 -14.86 13.20 2.42
C TYR A 40 -15.79 12.79 1.28
N TYR A 41 -16.00 11.48 1.09
CA TYR A 41 -16.94 10.91 0.11
C TYR A 41 -18.20 10.42 0.80
N TYR A 42 -19.05 11.33 1.22
CA TYR A 42 -20.23 11.01 2.05
C TYR A 42 -21.23 10.04 1.41
N ASN A 43 -21.25 9.92 0.06
CA ASN A 43 -22.07 8.96 -0.69
C ASN A 43 -21.33 7.63 -1.00
N ALA A 44 -20.05 7.53 -0.68
CA ALA A 44 -19.28 6.31 -0.98
C ALA A 44 -19.70 5.13 -0.08
N ASN A 45 -19.60 3.94 -0.65
CA ASN A 45 -19.51 2.71 0.12
C ASN A 45 -18.04 2.53 0.52
N VAL A 46 -17.75 2.61 1.80
CA VAL A 46 -16.40 2.50 2.34
C VAL A 46 -16.24 1.18 3.07
N TYR A 47 -15.21 0.45 2.73
CA TYR A 47 -14.86 -0.86 3.29
C TYR A 47 -13.46 -0.77 3.92
N SER A 48 -13.30 -1.38 5.09
CA SER A 48 -12.02 -1.51 5.77
C SER A 48 -11.66 -2.98 5.91
N PHE A 49 -10.58 -3.39 5.27
CA PHE A 49 -10.07 -4.76 5.32
C PHE A 49 -8.90 -4.85 6.30
N ASP A 50 -9.06 -5.61 7.37
CA ASP A 50 -8.08 -5.67 8.46
C ASP A 50 -8.22 -7.00 9.21
N PRO A 51 -7.14 -7.55 9.80
CA PRO A 51 -7.26 -8.72 10.69
C PRO A 51 -8.04 -8.44 11.99
N PHE A 52 -8.09 -7.18 12.47
CA PHE A 52 -8.78 -6.75 13.72
C PHE A 52 -8.34 -7.50 14.98
N PHE A 53 -7.06 -7.83 15.08
CA PHE A 53 -6.52 -8.52 16.26
C PHE A 53 -5.17 -7.99 16.76
N LEU A 54 -4.72 -6.84 16.26
CA LEU A 54 -3.45 -6.28 16.71
C LEU A 54 -3.56 -5.81 18.17
N PRO A 55 -2.54 -6.06 19.01
CA PRO A 55 -2.62 -5.79 20.45
C PRO A 55 -2.86 -4.33 20.83
N ASP A 56 -2.45 -3.40 19.97
CA ASP A 56 -2.57 -1.95 20.14
C ASP A 56 -3.69 -1.33 19.28
N GLN A 57 -4.47 -2.16 18.60
CA GLN A 57 -5.59 -1.70 17.79
C GLN A 57 -6.79 -1.37 18.68
N GLU A 58 -7.20 -0.11 18.66
CA GLU A 58 -8.34 0.39 19.43
C GLU A 58 -9.64 0.33 18.64
N VAL A 59 -9.55 0.53 17.29
CA VAL A 59 -10.73 0.49 16.43
C VAL A 59 -11.32 -0.92 16.32
N THR A 60 -12.63 -1.02 16.51
CA THR A 60 -13.35 -2.28 16.41
C THR A 60 -14.26 -2.31 15.17
N PRO A 61 -14.63 -3.52 14.68
CA PRO A 61 -15.62 -3.66 13.61
C PRO A 61 -16.95 -2.96 13.92
N ASP A 62 -17.41 -2.98 15.16
CA ASP A 62 -18.67 -2.33 15.56
C ASP A 62 -18.55 -0.80 15.53
N GLU A 63 -17.41 -0.28 15.93
CA GLU A 63 -17.14 1.15 15.80
C GLU A 63 -17.17 1.59 14.35
N LEU A 64 -16.49 0.89 13.44
CA LEU A 64 -16.54 1.20 12.01
C LEU A 64 -17.96 1.19 11.44
N ARG A 65 -18.78 0.19 11.84
CA ARG A 65 -20.19 0.13 11.43
C ARG A 65 -20.98 1.37 11.88
N SER A 66 -20.67 1.92 13.07
CA SER A 66 -21.31 3.13 13.56
C SER A 66 -21.07 4.36 12.69
N PHE A 67 -19.96 4.37 11.92
CA PHE A 67 -19.62 5.37 10.91
C PHE A 67 -20.13 5.03 9.50
N ASN A 68 -20.97 3.99 9.34
CA ASN A 68 -21.37 3.45 8.03
C ASN A 68 -20.17 3.01 7.16
N ILE A 69 -19.19 2.41 7.79
CA ILE A 69 -18.04 1.76 7.15
C ILE A 69 -18.23 0.25 7.33
N THR A 70 -18.04 -0.52 6.28
CA THR A 70 -18.17 -1.98 6.32
C THR A 70 -16.81 -2.60 6.66
N PRO A 71 -16.64 -3.19 7.86
CA PRO A 71 -15.42 -3.92 8.19
C PRO A 71 -15.43 -5.29 7.52
N ILE A 72 -14.30 -5.68 6.94
CA ILE A 72 -14.06 -7.00 6.37
C ILE A 72 -12.83 -7.58 7.06
N GLN A 73 -12.99 -8.68 7.79
CA GLN A 73 -11.87 -9.33 8.43
C GLN A 73 -11.11 -10.21 7.45
N GLY A 74 -9.78 -10.06 7.40
CA GLY A 74 -8.94 -10.86 6.53
C GLY A 74 -7.45 -10.57 6.68
N ASN A 75 -6.64 -11.37 6.00
CA ASN A 75 -5.18 -11.28 5.99
C ASN A 75 -4.71 -10.81 4.60
N GLN A 76 -3.95 -9.73 4.53
CA GLN A 76 -3.41 -9.19 3.29
C GLN A 76 -2.53 -10.19 2.51
N LEU A 77 -1.88 -11.13 3.20
CA LEU A 77 -1.09 -12.21 2.56
C LEU A 77 -1.97 -13.35 2.00
N SER A 78 -3.28 -13.33 2.27
CA SER A 78 -4.23 -14.31 1.76
C SER A 78 -4.92 -13.80 0.49
N ARG A 79 -4.59 -14.40 -0.67
CA ARG A 79 -5.28 -14.11 -1.93
C ARG A 79 -6.77 -14.41 -1.84
N GLU A 80 -7.14 -15.47 -1.12
CA GLU A 80 -8.53 -15.85 -0.92
C GLU A 80 -9.31 -14.79 -0.15
N ASP A 81 -8.75 -14.28 0.94
CA ASP A 81 -9.40 -13.24 1.75
C ASP A 81 -9.57 -11.94 0.94
N LEU A 82 -8.54 -11.52 0.21
CA LEU A 82 -8.58 -10.34 -0.65
C LEU A 82 -9.60 -10.51 -1.80
N PHE A 83 -9.62 -11.67 -2.44
CA PHE A 83 -10.57 -11.97 -3.50
C PHE A 83 -12.01 -11.98 -2.98
N ASN A 84 -12.23 -12.58 -1.80
CA ASN A 84 -13.53 -12.59 -1.14
C ASN A 84 -13.98 -11.17 -0.78
N ALA A 85 -13.08 -10.33 -0.27
CA ALA A 85 -13.38 -8.92 0.02
C ALA A 85 -13.81 -8.16 -1.25
N GLY A 86 -13.04 -8.24 -2.32
CA GLY A 86 -13.37 -7.56 -3.58
C GLY A 86 -14.67 -8.09 -4.20
N THR A 87 -14.91 -9.40 -4.19
CA THR A 87 -16.16 -9.99 -4.71
C THR A 87 -17.37 -9.69 -3.84
N GLN A 88 -17.19 -9.56 -2.51
CA GLN A 88 -18.25 -9.07 -1.61
C GLN A 88 -18.69 -7.66 -2.02
N ILE A 89 -17.75 -6.74 -2.26
CA ILE A 89 -18.05 -5.37 -2.70
C ILE A 89 -18.85 -5.39 -4.00
N ILE A 90 -18.41 -6.17 -4.98
CA ILE A 90 -19.12 -6.29 -6.27
C ILE A 90 -20.52 -6.84 -6.07
N LYS A 91 -20.70 -7.86 -5.25
CA LYS A 91 -22.00 -8.46 -4.95
C LYS A 91 -22.96 -7.49 -4.27
N GLU A 92 -22.46 -6.68 -3.34
CA GLU A 92 -23.29 -5.73 -2.58
C GLU A 92 -23.67 -4.50 -3.40
N THR A 93 -22.77 -4.04 -4.30
CA THR A 93 -22.92 -2.75 -4.97
C THR A 93 -23.27 -2.88 -6.47
N GLY A 94 -23.05 -4.04 -7.06
CA GLY A 94 -23.17 -4.28 -8.51
C GLY A 94 -22.02 -3.67 -9.33
N LYS A 95 -20.96 -3.16 -8.69
CA LYS A 95 -19.82 -2.48 -9.32
C LYS A 95 -18.52 -2.93 -8.68
N GLY A 96 -17.41 -2.84 -9.41
CA GLY A 96 -16.07 -3.04 -8.88
C GLY A 96 -15.63 -1.95 -7.91
N ILE A 97 -14.36 -1.99 -7.53
CA ILE A 97 -13.74 -1.04 -6.60
C ILE A 97 -13.23 0.17 -7.40
N ASP A 98 -13.54 1.38 -6.97
CA ASP A 98 -13.06 2.62 -7.58
C ASP A 98 -11.70 3.03 -6.99
N PHE A 99 -11.55 2.95 -5.66
CA PHE A 99 -10.28 3.20 -4.99
C PHE A 99 -9.89 2.05 -4.09
N VAL A 100 -8.64 1.63 -4.19
CA VAL A 100 -7.95 0.80 -3.20
C VAL A 100 -6.87 1.64 -2.56
N ILE A 101 -6.84 1.67 -1.24
CA ILE A 101 -5.77 2.27 -0.44
C ILE A 101 -5.09 1.11 0.31
N ASP A 102 -3.83 0.84 -0.04
CA ASP A 102 -3.02 -0.20 0.59
C ASP A 102 -2.11 0.46 1.63
N ASP A 103 -2.59 0.49 2.85
CA ASP A 103 -1.93 1.06 4.04
C ASP A 103 -1.85 0.02 5.17
N ALA A 104 -1.49 -1.23 4.84
CA ALA A 104 -1.54 -2.34 5.80
C ALA A 104 -0.15 -2.83 6.22
N ALA A 105 0.35 -3.91 5.61
CA ALA A 105 1.59 -4.56 6.06
C ALA A 105 2.87 -3.88 5.59
N HIS A 106 2.82 -3.05 4.56
CA HIS A 106 3.96 -2.36 3.91
C HIS A 106 5.10 -3.30 3.50
N MET A 107 4.80 -4.58 3.27
CA MET A 107 5.76 -5.60 2.83
C MET A 107 5.68 -5.79 1.32
N PRO A 108 6.82 -5.99 0.62
CA PRO A 108 6.83 -6.14 -0.85
C PRO A 108 5.95 -7.27 -1.36
N ASP A 109 5.94 -8.41 -0.68
CA ASP A 109 5.10 -9.56 -1.02
C ASP A 109 3.61 -9.28 -0.79
N ALA A 110 3.24 -8.68 0.34
CA ALA A 110 1.88 -8.30 0.65
C ALA A 110 1.32 -7.31 -0.39
N ILE A 111 2.09 -6.26 -0.72
CA ILE A 111 1.72 -5.28 -1.74
C ILE A 111 1.51 -5.96 -3.10
N GLN A 112 2.41 -6.85 -3.53
CA GLN A 112 2.28 -7.56 -4.80
C GLN A 112 1.04 -8.47 -4.81
N ILE A 113 0.80 -9.23 -3.74
CA ILE A 113 -0.37 -10.10 -3.59
C ILE A 113 -1.66 -9.26 -3.68
N SER A 114 -1.72 -8.14 -2.97
CA SER A 114 -2.88 -7.24 -2.97
C SER A 114 -3.16 -6.69 -4.36
N ILE A 115 -2.14 -6.13 -5.03
CA ILE A 115 -2.28 -5.58 -6.39
C ILE A 115 -2.73 -6.68 -7.35
N GLY A 116 -2.05 -7.84 -7.36
CA GLY A 116 -2.39 -8.94 -8.26
C GLY A 116 -3.81 -9.46 -8.08
N THR A 117 -4.34 -9.42 -6.86
CA THR A 117 -5.67 -9.94 -6.54
C THR A 117 -6.76 -8.89 -6.73
N LEU A 118 -6.56 -7.66 -6.26
CA LEU A 118 -7.61 -6.64 -6.23
C LEU A 118 -7.70 -5.81 -7.52
N PHE A 119 -6.57 -5.57 -8.20
CA PHE A 119 -6.57 -4.74 -9.41
C PHE A 119 -7.50 -5.27 -10.52
N PRO A 120 -7.64 -6.59 -10.75
CA PRO A 120 -8.66 -7.13 -11.65
C PRO A 120 -10.11 -6.81 -11.25
N LEU A 121 -10.38 -6.67 -9.95
CA LEU A 121 -11.72 -6.42 -9.39
C LEU A 121 -12.08 -4.92 -9.33
N MET A 122 -11.17 -4.05 -9.77
CA MET A 122 -11.42 -2.61 -9.83
C MET A 122 -12.20 -2.22 -11.08
N ASN A 123 -12.95 -1.13 -10.96
CA ASN A 123 -13.61 -0.49 -12.10
C ASN A 123 -12.60 0.09 -13.09
N ALA A 124 -13.04 0.34 -14.33
CA ALA A 124 -12.30 1.17 -15.28
C ALA A 124 -12.04 2.57 -14.66
N ASN A 125 -10.86 3.13 -14.89
CA ASN A 125 -10.35 4.35 -14.24
C ASN A 125 -10.12 4.25 -12.73
N GLY A 126 -10.33 3.10 -12.12
CA GLY A 126 -10.06 2.91 -10.70
C GLY A 126 -8.59 3.21 -10.36
N VAL A 127 -8.34 3.71 -9.16
CA VAL A 127 -7.01 4.10 -8.70
C VAL A 127 -6.59 3.26 -7.50
N TYR A 128 -5.41 2.68 -7.59
CA TYR A 128 -4.77 1.91 -6.53
C TYR A 128 -3.64 2.75 -5.92
N PHE A 129 -3.74 3.04 -4.63
CA PHE A 129 -2.71 3.72 -3.85
C PHE A 129 -1.96 2.72 -2.99
N VAL A 130 -0.65 2.88 -2.87
CA VAL A 130 0.20 2.13 -1.94
C VAL A 130 0.91 3.13 -1.06
N GLU A 131 0.59 3.13 0.24
CA GLU A 131 1.18 4.05 1.21
C GLU A 131 2.48 3.51 1.81
N ASP A 132 3.23 4.39 2.45
CA ASP A 132 4.43 4.08 3.23
C ASP A 132 5.49 3.22 2.51
N LEU A 133 5.67 3.43 1.20
CA LEU A 133 6.69 2.74 0.41
C LEU A 133 8.13 2.91 0.94
N ASN A 134 8.38 3.96 1.71
CA ASN A 134 9.66 4.18 2.38
C ASN A 134 10.00 3.09 3.39
N THR A 135 9.00 2.44 4.00
CA THR A 135 9.24 1.34 4.95
C THR A 135 9.86 0.14 4.26
N ALA A 136 9.43 -0.17 3.03
CA ALA A 136 10.01 -1.23 2.21
C ALA A 136 11.48 -0.92 1.83
N LEU A 137 11.81 0.34 1.52
CA LEU A 137 13.19 0.77 1.25
C LEU A 137 14.11 0.66 2.47
N ARG A 138 13.62 1.07 3.65
CA ARG A 138 14.36 0.92 4.92
C ARG A 138 14.79 -0.52 5.14
N ARG A 139 13.92 -1.48 4.87
CA ARG A 139 14.17 -2.91 5.09
C ARG A 139 15.36 -3.44 4.30
N ASN A 140 15.53 -3.01 3.05
CA ASN A 140 16.67 -3.43 2.24
C ASN A 140 18.00 -2.84 2.73
N MET A 141 17.99 -1.59 3.19
CA MET A 141 19.18 -0.95 3.78
C MET A 141 19.54 -1.54 5.15
N ASP A 142 18.54 -1.87 5.96
CA ASP A 142 18.71 -2.43 7.30
C ASP A 142 19.31 -3.85 7.26
N ILE A 143 19.11 -4.63 6.19
CA ILE A 143 19.64 -5.99 6.07
C ILE A 143 21.15 -6.00 5.99
N GLU A 144 21.77 -5.14 5.19
CA GLU A 144 23.23 -5.05 5.12
C GLU A 144 23.79 -4.62 6.47
N ALA A 145 23.20 -3.62 7.10
CA ALA A 145 23.61 -3.12 8.41
C ALA A 145 23.42 -4.17 9.52
N VAL A 146 22.35 -4.97 9.46
CA VAL A 146 22.11 -6.08 10.41
C VAL A 146 23.10 -7.22 10.20
N ASN A 147 23.39 -7.60 8.97
CA ASN A 147 24.39 -8.63 8.66
C ASN A 147 25.79 -8.21 9.12
N GLU A 148 26.06 -6.92 9.14
CA GLU A 148 27.31 -6.35 9.65
C GLU A 148 27.28 -6.08 11.16
N ASN A 149 26.19 -6.44 11.88
CA ASN A 149 25.97 -6.16 13.31
C ASN A 149 26.04 -4.66 13.68
N LEU A 150 25.75 -3.78 12.72
CA LEU A 150 25.78 -2.32 12.92
C LEU A 150 24.48 -1.78 13.51
N ILE A 151 23.36 -2.52 13.39
CA ILE A 151 22.03 -2.10 13.87
C ILE A 151 21.40 -3.19 14.74
N THR A 152 20.81 -2.79 15.87
CA THR A 152 19.96 -3.66 16.70
C THR A 152 18.52 -3.54 16.21
N ILE A 153 17.93 -4.59 15.66
CA ILE A 153 16.57 -4.59 15.13
C ILE A 153 15.56 -4.85 16.24
N ASP A 154 14.49 -4.05 16.22
CA ASP A 154 13.26 -4.34 16.97
C ASP A 154 12.73 -5.74 16.60
N PRO A 155 12.30 -6.57 17.56
CA PRO A 155 11.70 -7.87 17.29
C PRO A 155 10.52 -7.84 16.32
N HIS A 156 9.74 -6.75 16.30
CA HIS A 156 8.64 -6.54 15.34
C HIS A 156 9.16 -6.29 13.90
N GLN A 157 10.33 -5.72 13.74
CA GLN A 157 10.96 -5.50 12.44
C GLN A 157 11.60 -6.78 11.87
N LYS A 158 11.89 -7.79 12.69
CA LYS A 158 12.48 -9.07 12.22
C LYS A 158 11.58 -9.84 11.24
N MET A 159 10.26 -9.68 11.31
CA MET A 159 9.35 -10.30 10.34
C MET A 159 9.56 -9.74 8.93
N SER A 160 9.95 -8.49 8.82
CA SER A 160 10.14 -7.81 7.54
C SER A 160 11.43 -8.18 6.81
N LEU A 161 12.43 -8.70 7.51
CA LEU A 161 13.71 -9.13 6.91
C LEU A 161 13.62 -10.43 6.11
N ARG A 162 12.52 -11.19 6.26
CA ARG A 162 12.33 -12.46 5.54
C ARG A 162 12.08 -12.30 4.05
N HIS A 163 11.68 -11.10 3.60
CA HIS A 163 11.26 -10.81 2.23
C HIS A 163 12.22 -9.88 1.48
N SER A 164 13.47 -9.82 1.90
CA SER A 164 14.49 -8.94 1.31
C SER A 164 14.81 -9.20 -0.17
N ASN A 165 14.45 -10.37 -0.68
CA ASN A 165 14.68 -10.75 -2.08
C ASN A 165 13.46 -10.47 -2.97
N ASP A 166 12.36 -9.97 -2.41
CA ASP A 166 11.16 -9.68 -3.19
C ASP A 166 11.35 -8.38 -3.99
N ILE A 167 10.84 -8.42 -5.22
CA ILE A 167 10.88 -7.24 -6.10
C ILE A 167 10.05 -6.13 -5.46
N GLN A 168 10.68 -4.97 -5.32
CA GLN A 168 10.04 -3.81 -4.73
C GLN A 168 9.02 -3.19 -5.69
N PHE A 169 8.00 -2.54 -5.13
CA PHE A 169 7.03 -1.79 -5.92
C PHE A 169 7.69 -0.74 -6.83
N PHE A 170 8.75 -0.08 -6.35
CA PHE A 170 9.56 0.86 -7.15
C PHE A 170 10.14 0.23 -8.40
N ASP A 171 10.71 -0.98 -8.27
CA ASP A 171 11.32 -1.69 -9.40
C ASP A 171 10.26 -2.09 -10.42
N ALA A 172 9.10 -2.53 -9.96
CA ALA A 172 7.97 -2.90 -10.82
C ALA A 172 7.48 -1.69 -11.64
N ILE A 173 7.29 -0.53 -11.00
CA ILE A 173 6.90 0.72 -11.69
C ILE A 173 7.98 1.17 -12.69
N HIS A 174 9.25 1.18 -12.29
CA HIS A 174 10.34 1.55 -13.18
C HIS A 174 10.45 0.64 -14.39
N HIS A 175 10.27 -0.65 -14.19
CA HIS A 175 10.31 -1.61 -15.29
C HIS A 175 9.09 -1.45 -16.22
N LEU A 176 7.90 -1.25 -15.65
CA LEU A 176 6.69 -0.95 -16.43
C LEU A 176 6.87 0.30 -17.29
N ALA A 177 7.38 1.40 -16.71
CA ALA A 177 7.60 2.65 -17.43
C ALA A 177 8.62 2.51 -18.57
N ARG A 178 9.67 1.69 -18.41
CA ARG A 178 10.75 1.56 -19.40
C ARG A 178 10.52 0.47 -20.43
N LYS A 179 9.83 -0.60 -20.06
CA LYS A 179 9.70 -1.83 -20.84
C LYS A 179 8.26 -2.21 -21.17
N GLY A 180 7.28 -1.45 -20.64
CA GLY A 180 5.86 -1.75 -20.81
C GLY A 180 5.44 -3.07 -20.15
N LYS A 181 6.21 -3.58 -19.18
CA LYS A 181 5.94 -4.86 -18.53
C LYS A 181 6.10 -4.74 -17.02
N TRP A 182 5.09 -5.19 -16.27
CA TRP A 182 5.18 -5.38 -14.83
C TRP A 182 6.16 -6.52 -14.51
N ILE A 183 6.90 -6.40 -13.42
CA ILE A 183 7.76 -7.48 -12.92
C ILE A 183 7.37 -7.86 -11.50
N SER A 184 7.49 -9.14 -11.19
CA SER A 184 7.21 -9.70 -9.88
C SER A 184 7.90 -11.05 -9.73
N ASN A 185 8.26 -11.40 -8.51
CA ASN A 185 8.68 -12.75 -8.13
C ASN A 185 7.61 -13.46 -7.28
N ILE A 186 6.45 -12.84 -7.09
CA ILE A 186 5.31 -13.32 -6.29
C ILE A 186 4.11 -13.64 -7.18
N LEU A 187 3.88 -12.82 -8.22
CA LEU A 187 2.76 -12.97 -9.13
C LEU A 187 3.06 -13.99 -10.23
N ASN A 188 2.03 -14.68 -10.70
CA ASN A 188 2.14 -15.57 -11.85
C ASN A 188 2.13 -14.78 -13.17
N ASP A 189 2.44 -15.47 -14.28
CA ASP A 189 2.54 -14.83 -15.60
C ASP A 189 1.21 -14.20 -16.07
N SER A 190 0.06 -14.76 -15.72
CA SER A 190 -1.23 -14.20 -16.10
C SER A 190 -1.53 -12.91 -15.35
N GLU A 191 -1.21 -12.81 -14.07
CA GLU A 191 -1.31 -11.60 -13.26
C GLU A 191 -0.36 -10.52 -13.77
N ILE A 192 0.90 -10.88 -14.05
CA ILE A 192 1.90 -9.96 -14.62
C ILE A 192 1.43 -9.42 -15.97
N ASN A 193 0.93 -10.27 -16.85
CA ASN A 193 0.42 -9.86 -18.16
C ASN A 193 -0.81 -8.96 -18.00
N TYR A 194 -1.73 -9.31 -17.10
CA TYR A 194 -2.91 -8.49 -16.84
C TYR A 194 -2.50 -7.09 -16.36
N LEU A 195 -1.64 -6.97 -15.35
CA LEU A 195 -1.18 -5.68 -14.83
C LEU A 195 -0.46 -4.86 -15.91
N SER A 196 0.42 -5.51 -16.70
CA SER A 196 1.17 -4.86 -17.77
C SER A 196 0.26 -4.20 -18.82
N ASN A 197 -0.87 -4.83 -19.13
CA ASN A 197 -1.81 -4.34 -20.14
C ASN A 197 -2.87 -3.39 -19.57
N SER A 198 -3.18 -3.50 -18.27
CA SER A 198 -4.30 -2.78 -17.66
C SER A 198 -3.87 -1.51 -16.93
N ILE A 199 -2.60 -1.35 -16.55
CA ILE A 199 -2.10 -0.14 -15.92
C ILE A 199 -1.75 0.89 -17.00
N VAL A 200 -2.50 2.00 -17.05
CA VAL A 200 -2.27 3.10 -18.01
C VAL A 200 -1.52 4.28 -17.40
N TYR A 201 -1.42 4.33 -16.09
CA TYR A 201 -0.69 5.35 -15.37
C TYR A 201 -0.09 4.76 -14.11
N ALA A 202 1.18 5.03 -13.89
CA ALA A 202 1.89 4.63 -12.70
C ALA A 202 2.87 5.73 -12.28
N THR A 203 2.87 6.10 -11.01
CA THR A 203 3.80 7.09 -10.46
C THR A 203 4.08 6.83 -9.00
N ILE A 204 5.12 7.47 -8.49
CA ILE A 204 5.45 7.53 -7.08
C ILE A 204 5.47 8.99 -6.68
N ILE A 205 4.69 9.35 -5.68
CA ILE A 205 4.58 10.69 -5.13
C ILE A 205 5.32 10.72 -3.81
N GLY A 206 6.23 11.67 -3.66
CA GLY A 206 7.00 11.84 -2.44
C GLY A 206 8.07 12.91 -2.64
N LYS A 207 8.63 13.40 -1.56
CA LYS A 207 9.80 14.25 -1.64
C LYS A 207 10.95 13.39 -2.14
N GLN A 208 11.52 13.70 -3.30
CA GLN A 208 12.79 13.13 -3.70
C GLN A 208 13.81 13.49 -2.62
N VAL A 209 14.05 12.56 -1.72
CA VAL A 209 15.29 12.60 -0.95
C VAL A 209 16.34 12.28 -1.99
N GLU A 210 17.07 13.29 -2.46
CA GLU A 210 18.35 13.02 -3.10
C GLU A 210 19.11 12.17 -2.07
N PHE A 211 19.45 10.94 -2.43
CA PHE A 211 20.40 10.11 -1.68
C PHE A 211 21.77 10.80 -1.72
N LYS A 212 21.86 11.98 -1.13
CA LYS A 212 23.12 12.62 -0.80
C LYS A 212 23.60 11.92 0.44
N ASN A 213 24.36 10.82 0.22
CA ASN A 213 25.18 10.17 1.21
C ASN A 213 24.45 9.96 2.54
N ALA A 214 23.91 8.76 2.75
CA ALA A 214 23.71 8.30 4.11
C ALA A 214 25.04 8.53 4.83
N LEU A 215 25.09 9.57 5.64
CA LEU A 215 26.28 9.91 6.41
C LEU A 215 26.36 8.87 7.51
N ILE A 216 27.02 7.74 7.22
CA ILE A 216 27.49 6.84 8.25
C ILE A 216 28.57 7.63 8.98
N ARG A 217 28.19 8.35 10.02
CA ARG A 217 29.16 8.90 10.97
C ARG A 217 29.75 7.74 11.74
N ARG A 218 30.87 7.21 11.28
CA ARG A 218 31.73 6.37 12.09
C ARG A 218 32.42 7.29 13.11
N THR A 219 31.99 7.24 14.37
CA THR A 219 32.79 7.76 15.47
C THR A 219 33.79 6.68 15.82
N ASN A 220 35.07 7.05 15.88
CA ASN A 220 36.20 6.15 16.21
C ASN A 220 36.28 5.78 17.72
N ASP A 221 35.21 5.96 18.47
CA ASP A 221 35.18 5.68 19.89
C ASP A 221 34.52 4.31 20.15
N GLN A 222 35.31 3.30 20.51
CA GLN A 222 34.91 1.90 20.67
C GLN A 222 33.87 1.67 21.80
N ALA A 223 33.38 2.71 22.46
CA ALA A 223 32.47 2.59 23.58
C ALA A 223 30.99 2.94 23.24
N HIS A 224 30.67 3.51 22.09
CA HIS A 224 29.32 3.91 21.74
C HIS A 224 28.84 3.18 20.50
N LYS A 225 27.77 2.38 20.66
CA LYS A 225 27.00 1.85 19.55
C LYS A 225 26.41 3.04 18.80
N GLU A 226 26.82 3.26 17.56
CA GLU A 226 26.23 4.27 16.72
C GLU A 226 24.78 3.86 16.39
N GLU A 227 23.85 4.70 16.79
CA GLU A 227 22.48 4.66 16.34
C GLU A 227 22.43 5.33 14.96
N VAL A 228 22.30 4.53 13.91
CA VAL A 228 22.08 5.08 12.56
C VAL A 228 20.61 5.48 12.47
N VAL A 229 20.32 6.73 12.77
CA VAL A 229 18.99 7.31 12.54
C VAL A 229 18.91 7.72 11.07
N ILE A 230 18.21 6.92 10.28
CA ILE A 230 17.87 7.29 8.90
C ILE A 230 16.53 8.01 8.98
N GLU A 231 16.55 9.34 9.00
CA GLU A 231 15.34 10.15 8.91
C GLU A 231 14.84 10.17 7.47
N PHE A 232 13.69 9.56 7.24
CA PHE A 232 12.94 9.70 5.99
C PHE A 232 11.87 10.78 6.20
N ASP A 233 12.03 11.90 5.56
CA ASP A 233 11.24 13.11 5.81
C ASP A 233 9.77 13.03 5.33
N MET A 234 9.36 12.03 4.53
CA MET A 234 8.00 11.94 4.00
C MET A 234 7.62 10.52 3.56
N PRO A 235 6.38 10.09 3.76
CA PRO A 235 5.88 8.86 3.18
C PRO A 235 5.83 8.96 1.65
N TYR A 236 6.23 7.89 0.97
CA TYR A 236 6.08 7.74 -0.47
C TYR A 236 4.78 7.00 -0.77
N VAL A 237 4.00 7.56 -1.68
CA VAL A 237 2.76 6.94 -2.15
C VAL A 237 2.92 6.50 -3.59
N GLY A 238 2.72 5.22 -3.84
CA GLY A 238 2.60 4.68 -5.18
C GLY A 238 1.18 4.82 -5.69
N VAL A 239 1.03 5.14 -6.98
CA VAL A 239 -0.27 5.32 -7.61
C VAL A 239 -0.33 4.54 -8.91
N LEU A 240 -1.33 3.68 -9.05
CA LEU A 240 -1.65 2.97 -10.29
C LEU A 240 -3.08 3.32 -10.72
N ARG A 241 -3.29 3.56 -12.01
CA ARG A 241 -4.63 3.77 -12.59
C ARG A 241 -4.94 2.69 -13.62
N LYS A 242 -6.14 2.14 -13.51
CA LYS A 242 -6.65 1.12 -14.42
C LYS A 242 -7.14 1.72 -15.74
N SER A 243 -6.95 0.97 -16.84
CA SER A 243 -7.44 1.31 -18.19
C SER A 243 -8.97 1.49 -18.22
N GLN A 244 -9.43 2.34 -19.14
CA GLN A 244 -10.85 2.45 -19.50
C GLN A 244 -11.32 1.30 -20.39
N LEU A 245 -10.39 0.65 -21.09
CA LEU A 245 -10.73 -0.44 -22.01
C LEU A 245 -10.91 -1.73 -21.19
N GLU A 246 -12.11 -2.26 -21.18
CA GLU A 246 -12.35 -3.66 -20.84
C GLU A 246 -11.69 -4.50 -21.95
N ASN A 247 -10.69 -5.30 -21.59
CA ASN A 247 -10.09 -6.27 -22.49
C ASN A 247 -10.94 -7.52 -22.61
#